data_44a60e52015d4d6e7f72e7ad65d7e0f3
#
_entry.id   44a60e52015d4d6e7f72e7ad65d7e0f3
#
_cell.length_a   1.000
_cell.length_b   1.000
_cell.length_c   1.000
_cell.angle_alpha   90.00
_cell.angle_beta   90.00
_cell.angle_gamma   90.00
#
_symmetry.space_group_name_H-M   'P 1'
#
loop_
_entity.id
_entity.type
_entity.pdbx_description
1 polymer ?
#
loop_
_entity_poly.entity_id
_entity_poly.type
_entity_poly.pdbx_seq_one_letter_code
_entity_poly.pdbx_strand_id
1 'polypeptide(L)'
;MLTRQDYIENILDHYDNPRNKRELNPNDIQASGGNPGCGDIVVMFARLDEDGRIADASFSGEGCTISQAAASMLTEELVGKTLEDVGRMTFEDVVEDLGKDVVSTRTRCATLALTIMKSASEKYTREHRH
;
A
#
# COMPACT_ATOMS: atom_id res chain seq x y z
N MET A 1 -19.06 -10.53 -11.02
CA MET A 1 -17.66 -10.90 -11.31
C MET A 1 -16.97 -9.79 -12.11
N LEU A 2 -15.79 -9.39 -11.68
CA LEU A 2 -15.05 -8.34 -12.38
C LEU A 2 -14.36 -8.91 -13.63
N THR A 3 -14.47 -8.17 -14.73
CA THR A 3 -13.77 -8.50 -15.96
C THR A 3 -12.37 -7.88 -15.96
N ARG A 4 -11.52 -8.31 -16.90
CA ARG A 4 -10.20 -7.70 -17.08
C ARG A 4 -10.31 -6.18 -17.27
N GLN A 5 -11.30 -5.74 -18.04
CA GLN A 5 -11.54 -4.32 -18.31
C GLN A 5 -11.90 -3.57 -17.00
N ASP A 6 -12.68 -4.18 -16.12
CA ASP A 6 -13.05 -3.60 -14.84
C ASP A 6 -11.80 -3.37 -13.96
N TYR A 7 -10.89 -4.33 -13.94
CA TYR A 7 -9.63 -4.19 -13.19
C TYR A 7 -8.76 -3.07 -13.76
N ILE A 8 -8.64 -3.00 -15.08
CA ILE A 8 -7.86 -1.96 -15.74
C ILE A 8 -8.45 -0.58 -15.43
N GLU A 9 -9.76 -0.43 -15.53
CA GLU A 9 -10.43 0.84 -15.23
C GLU A 9 -10.24 1.24 -13.77
N ASN A 10 -10.28 0.29 -12.85
CA ASN A 10 -10.05 0.57 -11.44
C ASN A 10 -8.62 1.03 -11.17
N ILE A 11 -7.64 0.39 -11.79
CA ILE A 11 -6.23 0.79 -11.68
C ILE A 11 -6.05 2.21 -12.21
N LEU A 12 -6.61 2.50 -13.38
CA LEU A 12 -6.48 3.83 -13.99
C LEU A 12 -7.17 4.90 -13.15
N ASP A 13 -8.32 4.58 -12.55
CA ASP A 13 -9.02 5.50 -11.66
C ASP A 13 -8.16 5.84 -10.43
N HIS A 14 -7.57 4.83 -9.79
CA HIS A 14 -6.68 5.06 -8.65
C HIS A 14 -5.41 5.80 -9.03
N TYR A 15 -4.93 5.62 -10.25
CA TYR A 15 -3.76 6.34 -10.74
C TYR A 15 -4.07 7.80 -11.02
N ASP A 16 -5.19 8.07 -11.70
CA ASP A 16 -5.58 9.41 -12.09
C ASP A 16 -6.15 10.22 -10.92
N ASN A 17 -6.84 9.53 -10.01
CA ASN A 17 -7.48 10.13 -8.83
C ASN A 17 -7.05 9.39 -7.58
N PRO A 18 -5.77 9.48 -7.21
CA PRO A 18 -5.25 8.70 -6.09
C PRO A 18 -5.89 9.10 -4.78
N ARG A 19 -6.21 8.10 -3.97
CA ARG A 19 -6.75 8.29 -2.63
C ARG A 19 -5.57 8.39 -1.67
N ASN A 20 -5.62 9.40 -0.82
CA ASN A 20 -4.62 9.56 0.24
C ASN A 20 -3.19 9.76 -0.26
N LYS A 21 -3.01 10.33 -1.45
CA LYS A 21 -1.67 10.64 -1.96
C LYS A 21 -1.21 11.98 -1.38
N ARG A 22 -0.61 11.93 -0.21
CA ARG A 22 -0.12 13.09 0.52
C ARG A 22 0.84 12.65 1.61
N GLU A 23 1.64 13.58 2.10
CA GLU A 23 2.42 13.32 3.30
C GLU A 23 1.48 13.40 4.52
N LEU A 24 1.70 12.55 5.49
CA LEU A 24 0.94 12.55 6.73
C LEU A 24 1.85 12.97 7.88
N ASN A 25 1.53 14.08 8.52
CA ASN A 25 2.35 14.61 9.58
C ASN A 25 1.44 15.26 10.66
N PRO A 26 1.46 14.81 11.91
CA PRO A 26 2.34 13.77 12.44
C PRO A 26 1.98 12.37 11.96
N ASN A 27 2.92 11.45 12.10
CA ASN A 27 2.70 10.04 11.80
C ASN A 27 3.39 9.17 12.85
N ASP A 28 2.97 7.92 12.94
CA ASP A 28 3.62 6.91 13.79
C ASP A 28 4.52 6.01 12.96
N ILE A 29 4.20 5.86 11.68
CA ILE A 29 4.96 5.06 10.73
C ILE A 29 5.22 5.90 9.48
N GLN A 30 6.47 5.95 9.07
CA GLN A 30 6.88 6.50 7.79
C GLN A 30 7.98 5.59 7.27
N ALA A 31 7.75 4.95 6.16
CA ALA A 31 8.71 4.02 5.57
C ALA A 31 8.69 4.12 4.06
N SER A 32 9.84 3.95 3.45
CA SER A 32 9.97 4.04 2.00
C SER A 32 10.62 2.80 1.43
N GLY A 33 10.38 2.58 0.16
CA GLY A 33 11.01 1.52 -0.60
C GLY A 33 10.95 1.85 -2.07
N GLY A 34 11.69 1.09 -2.84
CA GLY A 34 11.76 1.31 -4.26
C GLY A 34 11.91 0.01 -5.04
N ASN A 35 11.61 0.10 -6.32
CA ASN A 35 11.85 -0.97 -7.27
C ASN A 35 12.81 -0.41 -8.31
N PRO A 36 14.14 -0.62 -8.14
CA PRO A 36 15.15 0.01 -9.01
C PRO A 36 14.97 -0.33 -10.48
N GLY A 37 14.42 -1.50 -10.80
CA GLY A 37 14.21 -1.91 -12.18
C GLY A 37 13.13 -1.11 -12.90
N CYS A 38 12.24 -0.45 -12.16
CA CYS A 38 11.11 0.31 -12.71
C CYS A 38 11.14 1.79 -12.34
N GLY A 39 12.11 2.21 -11.53
CA GLY A 39 12.17 3.59 -11.05
C GLY A 39 11.07 3.96 -10.06
N ASP A 40 10.40 2.97 -9.48
CA ASP A 40 9.34 3.21 -8.49
C ASP A 40 9.94 3.61 -7.15
N ILE A 41 9.36 4.64 -6.54
CA ILE A 41 9.66 5.04 -5.17
C ILE A 41 8.32 5.28 -4.48
N VAL A 42 8.10 4.59 -3.37
CA VAL A 42 6.86 4.73 -2.59
C VAL A 42 7.22 5.00 -1.14
N VAL A 43 6.59 6.00 -0.56
CA VAL A 43 6.68 6.29 0.88
C VAL A 43 5.29 6.06 1.47
N MET A 44 5.21 5.20 2.48
CA MET A 44 3.96 4.91 3.18
C MET A 44 3.96 5.59 4.54
N PHE A 45 2.83 6.18 4.90
CA PHE A 45 2.62 6.84 6.18
C PHE A 45 1.42 6.22 6.88
N ALA A 46 1.48 6.10 8.19
CA ALA A 46 0.32 5.68 8.98
C ALA A 46 0.34 6.36 10.34
N ARG A 47 -0.86 6.69 10.83
CA ARG A 47 -1.05 7.20 12.18
C ARG A 47 -1.98 6.24 12.92
N LEU A 48 -1.60 5.90 14.15
CA LEU A 48 -2.35 4.97 14.97
C LEU A 48 -3.25 5.72 15.97
N ASP A 49 -4.39 5.12 16.28
CA ASP A 49 -5.27 5.62 17.33
C ASP A 49 -4.90 5.01 18.69
N GLU A 50 -5.69 5.32 19.71
CA GLU A 50 -5.46 4.84 21.07
C GLU A 50 -5.55 3.32 21.21
N ASP A 51 -6.28 2.67 20.32
CA ASP A 51 -6.48 1.22 20.33
C ASP A 51 -5.40 0.49 19.53
N GLY A 52 -4.47 1.21 18.94
CA GLY A 52 -3.43 0.64 18.10
C GLY A 52 -3.88 0.31 16.68
N ARG A 53 -5.04 0.86 16.28
CA ARG A 53 -5.53 0.69 14.90
C ARG A 53 -5.07 1.86 14.06
N ILE A 54 -4.93 1.61 12.78
CA ILE A 54 -4.55 2.65 11.82
C ILE A 54 -5.74 3.61 11.67
N ALA A 55 -5.57 4.83 12.15
CA ALA A 55 -6.59 5.88 12.06
C ALA A 55 -6.54 6.60 10.71
N ASP A 56 -5.35 6.72 10.15
CA ASP A 56 -5.13 7.38 8.87
C ASP A 56 -3.92 6.76 8.18
N ALA A 57 -3.98 6.67 6.87
CA ALA A 57 -2.90 6.14 6.05
C ALA A 57 -2.79 6.95 4.77
N SER A 58 -1.57 7.16 4.31
CA SER A 58 -1.32 7.92 3.09
C SER A 58 -0.04 7.42 2.42
N PHE A 59 0.21 7.91 1.24
CA PHE A 59 1.44 7.60 0.53
C PHE A 59 1.92 8.79 -0.29
N SER A 60 3.19 8.75 -0.66
CA SER A 60 3.75 9.68 -1.63
C SER A 60 4.74 8.89 -2.49
N GLY A 61 5.27 9.54 -3.50
CA GLY A 61 6.26 8.92 -4.37
C GLY A 61 5.92 9.03 -5.83
N GLU A 62 6.72 8.39 -6.64
CA GLU A 62 6.58 8.37 -8.10
C GLU A 62 6.85 6.96 -8.60
N GLY A 63 6.28 6.61 -9.72
CA GLY A 63 6.49 5.29 -10.29
C GLY A 63 5.49 4.96 -11.37
N CYS A 64 5.44 3.70 -11.73
CA CYS A 64 4.53 3.24 -12.77
C CYS A 64 3.08 3.29 -12.30
N THR A 65 2.17 3.21 -13.26
CA THR A 65 0.72 3.21 -13.00
C THR A 65 0.32 2.18 -11.95
N ILE A 66 0.88 0.98 -12.02
CA ILE A 66 0.53 -0.12 -11.12
C ILE A 66 0.99 0.15 -9.69
N SER A 67 2.23 0.61 -9.49
CA SER A 67 2.73 0.87 -8.14
C SER A 67 1.95 1.99 -7.46
N GLN A 68 1.60 3.03 -8.19
CA GLN A 68 0.85 4.16 -7.66
C GLN A 68 -0.61 3.78 -7.36
N ALA A 69 -1.25 3.04 -8.27
CA ALA A 69 -2.62 2.56 -8.05
C ALA A 69 -2.68 1.59 -6.87
N ALA A 70 -1.72 0.69 -6.76
CA ALA A 70 -1.66 -0.27 -5.66
C ALA A 70 -1.50 0.44 -4.31
N ALA A 71 -0.64 1.45 -4.23
CA ALA A 71 -0.46 2.22 -3.01
C ALA A 71 -1.75 2.95 -2.62
N SER A 72 -2.43 3.56 -3.60
CA SER A 72 -3.71 4.22 -3.38
C SER A 72 -4.76 3.26 -2.81
N MET A 73 -4.91 2.09 -3.43
CA MET A 73 -5.86 1.07 -2.97
C MET A 73 -5.51 0.58 -1.57
N LEU A 74 -4.24 0.36 -1.30
CA LEU A 74 -3.79 -0.13 0.00
C LEU A 74 -4.10 0.85 1.12
N THR A 75 -3.93 2.16 0.90
CA THR A 75 -4.23 3.15 1.94
C THR A 75 -5.67 3.07 2.42
N GLU A 76 -6.60 2.79 1.51
CA GLU A 76 -8.01 2.63 1.88
C GLU A 76 -8.23 1.36 2.71
N GLU A 77 -7.51 0.29 2.40
CA GLU A 77 -7.65 -0.98 3.12
C GLU A 77 -7.00 -0.95 4.51
N LEU A 78 -5.98 -0.13 4.69
CA LEU A 78 -5.23 -0.06 5.95
C LEU A 78 -6.03 0.56 7.09
N VAL A 79 -6.88 1.52 6.81
CA VAL A 79 -7.63 2.23 7.85
C VAL A 79 -8.54 1.27 8.62
N GLY A 80 -8.43 1.28 9.93
CA GLY A 80 -9.19 0.40 10.82
C GLY A 80 -8.48 -0.90 11.17
N LYS A 81 -7.36 -1.22 10.52
CA LYS A 81 -6.60 -2.43 10.79
C LYS A 81 -5.59 -2.19 11.91
N THR A 82 -5.27 -3.26 12.64
CA THR A 82 -4.13 -3.25 13.55
C THR A 82 -2.87 -3.57 12.75
N LEU A 83 -1.70 -3.32 13.35
CA LEU A 83 -0.44 -3.69 12.70
C LEU A 83 -0.29 -5.20 12.56
N GLU A 84 -0.90 -5.96 13.48
CA GLU A 84 -0.95 -7.41 13.39
C GLU A 84 -1.76 -7.84 12.17
N ASP A 85 -2.90 -7.18 11.91
CA ASP A 85 -3.73 -7.43 10.72
C ASP A 85 -2.92 -7.18 9.44
N VAL A 86 -2.13 -6.10 9.41
CA VAL A 86 -1.25 -5.81 8.26
C VAL A 86 -0.26 -6.96 8.04
N GLY A 87 0.29 -7.49 9.13
CA GLY A 87 1.21 -8.64 9.05
C GLY A 87 0.58 -9.88 8.44
N ARG A 88 -0.75 -10.02 8.54
CA ARG A 88 -1.50 -11.16 7.98
C ARG A 88 -1.95 -10.94 6.55
N MET A 89 -1.86 -9.72 6.03
CA MET A 89 -2.20 -9.46 4.63
C MET A 89 -1.24 -10.21 3.72
N THR A 90 -1.74 -10.74 2.63
CA THR A 90 -0.91 -11.50 1.70
C THR A 90 -0.70 -10.72 0.41
N PHE A 91 0.44 -10.96 -0.23
CA PHE A 91 0.73 -10.36 -1.54
C PHE A 91 -0.26 -10.85 -2.59
N GLU A 92 -0.70 -12.09 -2.46
CA GLU A 92 -1.69 -12.67 -3.37
C GLU A 92 -3.01 -11.90 -3.33
N ASP A 93 -3.47 -11.49 -2.15
CA ASP A 93 -4.67 -10.68 -2.01
C ASP A 93 -4.56 -9.37 -2.79
N VAL A 94 -3.41 -8.70 -2.71
CA VAL A 94 -3.16 -7.46 -3.44
C VAL A 94 -3.18 -7.71 -4.95
N VAL A 95 -2.51 -8.77 -5.39
CA VAL A 95 -2.46 -9.12 -6.81
C VAL A 95 -3.87 -9.44 -7.34
N GLU A 96 -4.67 -10.15 -6.56
CA GLU A 96 -6.05 -10.45 -6.93
C GLU A 96 -6.91 -9.19 -7.02
N ASP A 97 -6.74 -8.26 -6.07
CA ASP A 97 -7.48 -6.99 -6.07
C ASP A 97 -7.16 -6.14 -7.30
N LEU A 98 -5.93 -6.21 -7.78
CA LEU A 98 -5.50 -5.48 -8.97
C LEU A 98 -5.81 -6.21 -10.28
N GLY A 99 -6.15 -7.50 -10.20
CA GLY A 99 -6.36 -8.34 -11.36
C GLY A 99 -5.10 -9.11 -11.72
N LYS A 100 -5.05 -10.37 -11.36
CA LYS A 100 -3.87 -11.22 -11.52
C LYS A 100 -3.28 -11.19 -12.93
N ASP A 101 -4.13 -11.29 -13.94
CA ASP A 101 -3.68 -11.28 -15.34
C ASP A 101 -3.18 -9.91 -15.76
N VAL A 102 -3.75 -8.83 -15.20
CA VAL A 102 -3.38 -7.46 -15.54
C VAL A 102 -1.97 -7.14 -15.04
N VAL A 103 -1.62 -7.62 -13.85
CA VAL A 103 -0.36 -7.27 -13.19
C VAL A 103 0.69 -8.38 -13.22
N SER A 104 0.46 -9.45 -13.98
CA SER A 104 1.31 -10.64 -13.98
C SER A 104 2.79 -10.36 -14.27
N THR A 105 3.08 -9.36 -15.10
CA THR A 105 4.46 -8.97 -15.44
C THR A 105 5.01 -7.86 -14.53
N ARG A 106 4.18 -7.36 -13.62
CA ARG A 106 4.50 -6.23 -12.74
C ARG A 106 4.18 -6.54 -11.27
N THR A 107 4.36 -7.78 -10.86
CA THR A 107 4.04 -8.22 -9.49
C THR A 107 4.81 -7.43 -8.44
N ARG A 108 6.08 -7.10 -8.69
CA ARG A 108 6.88 -6.31 -7.76
C ARG A 108 6.31 -4.90 -7.58
N CYS A 109 5.86 -4.29 -8.67
CA CYS A 109 5.22 -2.98 -8.61
C CYS A 109 3.91 -3.06 -7.83
N ALA A 110 3.12 -4.10 -8.08
CA ALA A 110 1.82 -4.32 -7.44
C ALA A 110 1.95 -4.51 -5.92
N THR A 111 3.02 -5.13 -5.46
CA THR A 111 3.20 -5.51 -4.04
C THR A 111 4.13 -4.59 -3.26
N LEU A 112 4.71 -3.58 -3.91
CA LEU A 112 5.71 -2.71 -3.27
C LEU A 112 5.17 -2.03 -2.00
N ALA A 113 4.01 -1.40 -2.08
CA ALA A 113 3.43 -0.70 -0.93
C ALA A 113 3.16 -1.64 0.25
N LEU A 114 2.63 -2.82 -0.02
CA LEU A 114 2.38 -3.80 1.04
C LEU A 114 3.69 -4.33 1.64
N THR A 115 4.70 -4.56 0.81
CA THR A 115 6.03 -4.96 1.30
C THR A 115 6.55 -3.94 2.31
N ILE A 116 6.46 -2.66 1.96
CA ILE A 116 6.88 -1.56 2.84
C ILE A 116 6.09 -1.56 4.15
N MET A 117 4.77 -1.66 4.07
CA MET A 117 3.92 -1.63 5.26
C MET A 117 4.09 -2.83 6.16
N LYS A 118 4.26 -4.03 5.61
CA LYS A 118 4.50 -5.23 6.43
C LYS A 118 5.81 -5.09 7.20
N SER A 119 6.86 -4.65 6.52
CA SER A 119 8.18 -4.46 7.13
C SER A 119 8.13 -3.37 8.20
N ALA A 120 7.50 -2.24 7.90
CA ALA A 120 7.39 -1.12 8.82
C ALA A 120 6.54 -1.47 10.04
N SER A 121 5.46 -2.23 9.86
CA SER A 121 4.60 -2.67 10.95
C SER A 121 5.32 -3.59 11.90
N GLU A 122 6.10 -4.51 11.36
CA GLU A 122 6.93 -5.42 12.16
C GLU A 122 7.98 -4.65 12.96
N LYS A 123 8.65 -3.72 12.33
CA LYS A 123 9.66 -2.87 12.97
C LYS A 123 9.05 -2.05 14.10
N TYR A 124 7.92 -1.41 13.86
CA TYR A 124 7.21 -0.61 14.85
C TYR A 124 6.84 -1.47 16.08
N THR A 125 6.29 -2.66 15.83
CA THR A 125 5.90 -3.59 16.88
C THR A 125 7.11 -3.98 17.77
N ARG A 126 8.25 -4.28 17.15
CA ARG A 126 9.48 -4.61 17.89
C ARG A 126 9.97 -3.45 18.74
N GLU A 127 9.94 -2.24 18.20
CA GLU A 127 10.44 -1.04 18.90
C GLU A 127 9.55 -0.61 20.06
N HIS A 128 8.25 -0.96 20.01
CA HIS A 128 7.26 -0.56 21.02
C HIS A 128 6.78 -1.72 21.88
N ARG A 129 7.50 -2.82 21.87
CA ARG A 129 7.22 -3.97 22.73
C ARG A 129 7.81 -3.74 24.11
N HIS A 130 6.99 -3.97 25.12
CA HIS A 130 7.41 -3.83 26.53
C HIS A 130 7.42 -5.18 27.25
#